data_ddb6e2464858085e8c0904deea1d98d3
#
_entry.id   ddb6e2464858085e8c0904deea1d98d3
#
_cell.length_a   1.000
_cell.length_b   1.000
_cell.length_c   1.000
_cell.angle_alpha   90.00
_cell.angle_beta   90.00
_cell.angle_gamma   90.00
#
_symmetry.space_group_name_H-M   'P 1'
#
loop_
_entity.id
_entity.type
_entity.pdbx_description
1 polymer ?
#
loop_
_entity_poly.entity_id
_entity_poly.type
_entity_poly.pdbx_seq_one_letter_code
_entity_poly.pdbx_strand_id
1 'polypeptide(L)'
;MLSPSRASVRILTVDDYEPFRRFLRLKLQERPELQIIGEASDGLQAVHKAQELQPDLILLDIGLPTLNGIAAAHQISRLVPRATILFLSQENDPDIIAEALSNGAKGFVHKQNANTDLLRAIETALRGDRFVSTGLERAIRSGQLSGRPIL
;
A
#
# COMPACT_ATOMS: atom_id res chain seq x y z
N MET A 1 29.38 1.94 -13.03
CA MET A 1 28.59 3.12 -13.17
C MET A 1 27.09 2.82 -13.02
N LEU A 2 26.39 3.70 -12.38
CA LEU A 2 24.97 3.48 -12.15
C LEU A 2 24.17 3.79 -13.39
N SER A 3 23.19 2.93 -13.67
CA SER A 3 22.28 3.17 -14.76
C SER A 3 21.38 4.37 -14.43
N PRO A 4 21.20 5.30 -15.36
CA PRO A 4 20.30 6.43 -15.12
C PRO A 4 18.86 5.99 -14.86
N SER A 5 18.47 4.80 -15.31
CA SER A 5 17.12 4.30 -15.10
C SER A 5 16.91 3.78 -13.68
N ARG A 6 17.95 3.78 -12.87
CA ARG A 6 17.89 3.31 -11.50
C ARG A 6 17.60 4.43 -10.53
N ALA A 7 16.64 5.25 -10.86
CA ALA A 7 16.23 6.29 -9.94
C ALA A 7 15.68 5.66 -8.68
N SER A 8 15.93 6.31 -7.54
CA SER A 8 15.37 5.89 -6.27
C SER A 8 13.85 5.94 -6.30
N VAL A 9 13.24 4.99 -5.63
CA VAL A 9 11.80 5.01 -5.39
C VAL A 9 11.62 5.55 -3.97
N ARG A 10 10.91 6.66 -3.85
CA ARG A 10 10.71 7.34 -2.57
C ARG A 10 9.43 6.83 -1.93
N ILE A 11 9.53 6.26 -0.74
CA ILE A 11 8.44 5.51 -0.13
C ILE A 11 8.04 6.13 1.22
N LEU A 12 6.74 6.31 1.39
CA LEU A 12 6.14 6.65 2.68
C LEU A 12 5.49 5.39 3.24
N THR A 13 5.85 5.00 4.46
CA THR A 13 5.21 3.85 5.11
C THR A 13 4.26 4.34 6.19
N VAL A 14 3.07 3.75 6.25
CA VAL A 14 2.02 4.17 7.15
C VAL A 14 1.45 2.97 7.88
N ASP A 15 1.72 2.88 9.18
CA ASP A 15 1.26 1.78 10.01
C ASP A 15 1.37 2.21 11.47
N ASP A 16 0.35 1.95 12.27
CA ASP A 16 0.38 2.36 13.67
C ASP A 16 1.14 1.36 14.56
N TYR A 17 1.57 0.23 14.00
CA TYR A 17 2.27 -0.80 14.74
C TYR A 17 3.76 -0.71 14.45
N GLU A 18 4.53 -0.22 15.42
CA GLU A 18 5.96 0.02 15.21
C GLU A 18 6.74 -1.23 14.79
N PRO A 19 6.48 -2.42 15.36
CA PRO A 19 7.23 -3.59 14.89
C PRO A 19 7.03 -3.89 13.42
N PHE A 20 5.87 -3.57 12.85
CA PHE A 20 5.69 -3.79 11.42
C PHE A 20 6.43 -2.73 10.60
N ARG A 21 6.46 -1.48 11.05
CA ARG A 21 7.29 -0.48 10.37
C ARG A 21 8.76 -0.89 10.38
N ARG A 22 9.21 -1.48 11.50
CA ARG A 22 10.58 -1.99 11.58
C ARG A 22 10.81 -3.12 10.59
N PHE A 23 9.84 -4.03 10.47
CA PHE A 23 9.92 -5.09 9.46
C PHE A 23 10.08 -4.48 8.06
N LEU A 24 9.30 -3.44 7.75
CA LEU A 24 9.38 -2.80 6.45
C LEU A 24 10.75 -2.17 6.21
N ARG A 25 11.30 -1.50 7.23
CA ARG A 25 12.63 -0.91 7.08
C ARG A 25 13.67 -1.97 6.73
N LEU A 26 13.62 -3.11 7.40
CA LEU A 26 14.57 -4.18 7.15
C LEU A 26 14.34 -4.84 5.80
N LYS A 27 13.07 -5.07 5.46
CA LYS A 27 12.76 -5.76 4.21
C LYS A 27 13.13 -4.92 3.00
N LEU A 28 12.84 -3.64 3.04
CA LEU A 28 13.11 -2.77 1.90
C LEU A 28 14.60 -2.52 1.69
N GLN A 29 15.43 -2.72 2.71
CA GLN A 29 16.88 -2.62 2.55
C GLN A 29 17.43 -3.66 1.59
N GLU A 30 16.69 -4.71 1.28
CA GLU A 30 17.12 -5.71 0.32
C GLU A 30 17.21 -5.15 -1.09
N ARG A 31 16.60 -4.00 -1.35
CA ARG A 31 16.63 -3.34 -2.66
C ARG A 31 17.13 -1.92 -2.47
N PRO A 32 18.37 -1.62 -2.89
CA PRO A 32 18.95 -0.30 -2.64
C PRO A 32 18.17 0.86 -3.26
N GLU A 33 17.46 0.62 -4.34
CA GLU A 33 16.69 1.68 -5.00
C GLU A 33 15.44 2.07 -4.21
N LEU A 34 15.01 1.26 -3.24
CA LEU A 34 13.82 1.56 -2.44
C LEU A 34 14.23 2.33 -1.19
N GLN A 35 13.73 3.56 -1.06
CA GLN A 35 14.11 4.42 0.05
C GLN A 35 12.88 4.89 0.81
N ILE A 36 12.85 4.59 2.10
CA ILE A 36 11.81 5.11 2.98
C ILE A 36 12.17 6.54 3.31
N ILE A 37 11.34 7.49 2.88
CA ILE A 37 11.59 8.91 3.10
C ILE A 37 10.76 9.46 4.25
N GLY A 38 9.83 8.67 4.78
CA GLY A 38 9.02 9.09 5.90
C GLY A 38 8.18 7.94 6.42
N GLU A 39 7.74 8.08 7.64
CA GLU A 39 6.86 7.10 8.29
C GLU A 39 5.73 7.86 8.98
N ALA A 40 4.54 7.28 8.97
CA ALA A 40 3.39 7.84 9.66
C ALA A 40 2.71 6.74 10.45
N SER A 41 2.07 7.11 11.54
CA SER A 41 1.42 6.15 12.44
C SER A 41 -0.09 6.32 12.50
N ASP A 42 -0.66 7.27 11.77
CA ASP A 42 -2.11 7.41 11.67
C ASP A 42 -2.49 8.03 10.32
N GLY A 43 -3.79 8.03 10.05
CA GLY A 43 -4.26 8.44 8.72
C GLY A 43 -4.10 9.92 8.44
N LEU A 44 -4.28 10.78 9.46
CA LEU A 44 -4.09 12.22 9.24
C LEU A 44 -2.64 12.54 8.98
N GLN A 45 -1.73 11.92 9.74
CA GLN A 45 -0.29 12.07 9.45
C GLN A 45 0.04 11.61 8.05
N ALA A 46 -0.58 10.51 7.60
CA ALA A 46 -0.31 9.98 6.28
C ALA A 46 -0.65 11.00 5.20
N VAL A 47 -1.83 11.62 5.30
CA VAL A 47 -2.25 12.62 4.33
C VAL A 47 -1.28 13.81 4.34
N HIS A 48 -0.97 14.30 5.54
CA HIS A 48 -0.08 15.44 5.69
C HIS A 48 1.31 15.15 5.10
N LYS A 49 1.89 14.02 5.46
CA LYS A 49 3.23 13.67 4.98
C LYS A 49 3.25 13.36 3.51
N ALA A 50 2.18 12.79 2.96
CA ALA A 50 2.11 12.56 1.52
C ALA A 50 2.17 13.88 0.76
N GLN A 51 1.44 14.88 1.23
CA GLN A 51 1.49 16.20 0.60
C GLN A 51 2.87 16.84 0.73
N GLU A 52 3.44 16.75 1.91
CA GLU A 52 4.74 17.36 2.19
C GLU A 52 5.86 16.70 1.41
N LEU A 53 5.89 15.38 1.40
CA LEU A 53 7.03 14.63 0.87
C LEU A 53 6.88 14.24 -0.59
N GLN A 54 5.65 14.20 -1.11
CA GLN A 54 5.38 13.81 -2.49
C GLN A 54 6.05 12.48 -2.85
N PRO A 55 5.72 11.39 -2.14
CA PRO A 55 6.37 10.09 -2.39
C PRO A 55 5.95 9.49 -3.73
N ASP A 56 6.74 8.55 -4.19
CA ASP A 56 6.41 7.77 -5.39
C ASP A 56 5.47 6.62 -5.03
N LEU A 57 5.64 6.06 -3.85
CA LEU A 57 4.90 4.89 -3.39
C LEU A 57 4.52 5.07 -1.92
N ILE A 58 3.31 4.68 -1.60
CA ILE A 58 2.85 4.68 -0.21
C ILE A 58 2.41 3.27 0.16
N LEU A 59 3.01 2.74 1.21
CA LEU A 59 2.62 1.46 1.80
C LEU A 59 1.70 1.79 2.97
N LEU A 60 0.44 1.40 2.87
CA LEU A 60 -0.60 1.98 3.71
C LEU A 60 -1.45 0.90 4.36
N ASP A 61 -1.51 0.91 5.68
CA ASP A 61 -2.41 0.03 6.41
C ASP A 61 -3.83 0.59 6.38
N ILE A 62 -4.81 -0.28 6.54
CA ILE A 62 -6.22 0.12 6.57
C ILE A 62 -6.64 0.53 7.98
N GLY A 63 -6.31 -0.26 8.99
CA GLY A 63 -6.79 -0.04 10.35
C GLY A 63 -5.99 0.99 11.10
N LEU A 64 -6.07 2.24 10.70
CA LEU A 64 -5.30 3.32 11.30
C LEU A 64 -6.16 4.18 12.22
N PRO A 65 -5.55 4.75 13.29
CA PRO A 65 -6.26 5.73 14.10
C PRO A 65 -6.43 7.06 13.36
N THR A 66 -7.26 7.90 13.89
CA THR A 66 -7.65 9.23 13.43
C THR A 66 -8.41 9.22 12.10
N LEU A 67 -7.86 8.57 11.10
CA LEU A 67 -8.45 8.44 9.78
C LEU A 67 -8.01 7.07 9.26
N ASN A 68 -8.94 6.19 8.92
CA ASN A 68 -8.54 4.85 8.46
C ASN A 68 -7.85 4.93 7.09
N GLY A 69 -7.18 3.83 6.74
CA GLY A 69 -6.34 3.82 5.54
C GLY A 69 -7.10 4.03 4.25
N ILE A 70 -8.34 3.53 4.16
CA ILE A 70 -9.14 3.72 2.94
C ILE A 70 -9.49 5.19 2.75
N ALA A 71 -9.93 5.85 3.83
CA ALA A 71 -10.23 7.27 3.77
C ALA A 71 -8.96 8.08 3.50
N ALA A 72 -7.85 7.70 4.11
CA ALA A 72 -6.58 8.38 3.86
C ALA A 72 -6.17 8.22 2.39
N ALA A 73 -6.29 7.01 1.84
CA ALA A 73 -5.95 6.77 0.44
C ALA A 73 -6.80 7.62 -0.49
N HIS A 74 -8.09 7.76 -0.16
CA HIS A 74 -8.99 8.56 -0.97
C HIS A 74 -8.53 10.02 -1.01
N GLN A 75 -8.19 10.58 0.15
CA GLN A 75 -7.70 11.96 0.21
C GLN A 75 -6.34 12.10 -0.49
N ILE A 76 -5.43 11.15 -0.26
CA ILE A 76 -4.11 11.20 -0.88
C ILE A 76 -4.21 11.14 -2.40
N SER A 77 -5.11 10.30 -2.93
CA SER A 77 -5.27 10.19 -4.37
C SER A 77 -5.68 11.51 -5.01
N ARG A 78 -6.41 12.34 -4.27
CA ARG A 78 -6.82 13.66 -4.76
C ARG A 78 -5.72 14.70 -4.62
N LEU A 79 -4.92 14.60 -3.57
CA LEU A 79 -3.90 15.60 -3.25
C LEU A 79 -2.55 15.28 -3.86
N VAL A 80 -2.24 14.00 -4.05
CA VAL A 80 -0.96 13.56 -4.61
C VAL A 80 -1.25 12.47 -5.64
N PRO A 81 -1.88 12.84 -6.77
CA PRO A 81 -2.38 11.83 -7.72
C PRO A 81 -1.30 10.97 -8.37
N ARG A 82 -0.05 11.43 -8.35
CA ARG A 82 1.02 10.63 -8.93
C ARG A 82 1.54 9.54 -8.00
N ALA A 83 1.18 9.57 -6.72
CA ALA A 83 1.65 8.55 -5.79
C ALA A 83 0.92 7.23 -6.03
N THR A 84 1.69 6.14 -6.05
CA THR A 84 1.14 4.80 -6.14
C THR A 84 0.82 4.32 -4.73
N ILE A 85 -0.37 3.80 -4.51
CA ILE A 85 -0.78 3.30 -3.20
C ILE A 85 -0.88 1.79 -3.23
N LEU A 86 -0.22 1.15 -2.28
CA LEU A 86 -0.25 -0.29 -2.09
C LEU A 86 -0.66 -0.55 -0.64
N PHE A 87 -1.79 -1.22 -0.45
CA PHE A 87 -2.25 -1.53 0.90
C PHE A 87 -1.49 -2.71 1.49
N LEU A 88 -1.14 -2.59 2.78
CA LEU A 88 -0.56 -3.67 3.58
C LEU A 88 -1.40 -3.78 4.83
N SER A 89 -2.15 -4.86 5.00
CA SER A 89 -3.11 -4.92 6.10
C SER A 89 -3.34 -6.33 6.58
N GLN A 90 -3.82 -6.43 7.82
CA GLN A 90 -4.31 -7.68 8.39
C GLN A 90 -5.78 -7.88 8.08
N GLU A 91 -6.41 -6.94 7.38
CA GLU A 91 -7.84 -6.98 7.13
C GLU A 91 -8.25 -8.25 6.40
N ASN A 92 -9.30 -8.90 6.85
CA ASN A 92 -9.84 -10.12 6.26
C ASN A 92 -11.27 -9.95 5.75
N ASP A 93 -11.93 -8.85 6.07
CA ASP A 93 -13.30 -8.63 5.64
C ASP A 93 -13.32 -8.40 4.13
N PRO A 94 -13.98 -9.27 3.35
CA PRO A 94 -14.00 -9.13 1.90
C PRO A 94 -14.55 -7.79 1.41
N ASP A 95 -15.54 -7.26 2.10
CA ASP A 95 -16.15 -6.00 1.68
C ASP A 95 -15.20 -4.83 1.88
N ILE A 96 -14.44 -4.85 2.97
CA ILE A 96 -13.46 -3.81 3.24
C ILE A 96 -12.32 -3.88 2.24
N ILE A 97 -11.85 -5.09 1.94
CA ILE A 97 -10.78 -5.27 0.95
C ILE A 97 -11.24 -4.81 -0.43
N ALA A 98 -12.48 -5.16 -0.80
CA ALA A 98 -13.01 -4.73 -2.09
C ALA A 98 -13.11 -3.21 -2.17
N GLU A 99 -13.52 -2.57 -1.09
CA GLU A 99 -13.60 -1.11 -1.04
C GLU A 99 -12.21 -0.49 -1.20
N ALA A 100 -11.21 -1.04 -0.50
CA ALA A 100 -9.86 -0.56 -0.62
C ALA A 100 -9.36 -0.61 -2.07
N LEU A 101 -9.63 -1.73 -2.74
CA LEU A 101 -9.17 -1.91 -4.11
C LEU A 101 -9.95 -1.08 -5.12
N SER A 102 -11.18 -0.69 -4.81
CA SER A 102 -12.01 0.04 -5.75
C SER A 102 -11.63 1.51 -5.90
N ASN A 103 -10.77 2.03 -5.02
CA ASN A 103 -10.41 3.45 -5.01
C ASN A 103 -9.07 3.73 -5.68
N GLY A 104 -8.66 2.90 -6.61
CA GLY A 104 -7.48 3.18 -7.42
C GLY A 104 -6.16 2.69 -6.85
N ALA A 105 -6.17 1.99 -5.72
CA ALA A 105 -4.96 1.40 -5.19
C ALA A 105 -4.41 0.36 -6.16
N LYS A 106 -3.09 0.24 -6.22
CA LYS A 106 -2.43 -0.70 -7.12
C LYS A 106 -2.21 -2.06 -6.50
N GLY A 107 -2.81 -2.32 -5.36
CA GLY A 107 -2.82 -3.67 -4.84
C GLY A 107 -3.06 -3.75 -3.35
N PHE A 108 -3.09 -4.99 -2.91
CA PHE A 108 -3.33 -5.34 -1.53
C PHE A 108 -2.45 -6.52 -1.17
N VAL A 109 -1.60 -6.36 -0.17
CA VAL A 109 -0.78 -7.45 0.37
C VAL A 109 -1.23 -7.71 1.80
N HIS A 110 -1.61 -8.95 2.09
CA HIS A 110 -1.94 -9.32 3.45
C HIS A 110 -0.65 -9.35 4.27
N LYS A 111 -0.67 -8.78 5.48
CA LYS A 111 0.56 -8.67 6.27
C LYS A 111 1.21 -10.02 6.54
N GLN A 112 0.42 -11.08 6.71
CA GLN A 112 1.00 -12.39 6.95
C GLN A 112 1.80 -12.92 5.75
N ASN A 113 1.58 -12.37 4.57
CA ASN A 113 2.29 -12.77 3.36
C ASN A 113 3.34 -11.75 2.93
N ALA A 114 3.54 -10.70 3.73
CA ALA A 114 4.40 -9.59 3.31
C ALA A 114 5.85 -10.04 3.08
N ASN A 115 6.34 -10.98 3.88
CA ASN A 115 7.71 -11.42 3.73
C ASN A 115 7.99 -12.03 2.35
N THR A 116 7.01 -12.72 1.76
CA THR A 116 7.19 -13.34 0.45
C THR A 116 6.69 -12.45 -0.69
N ASP A 117 5.70 -11.61 -0.44
CA ASP A 117 5.01 -10.90 -1.51
C ASP A 117 5.38 -9.44 -1.68
N LEU A 118 5.93 -8.80 -0.64
CA LEU A 118 6.05 -7.35 -0.64
C LEU A 118 6.88 -6.80 -1.80
N LEU A 119 8.08 -7.32 -1.99
CA LEU A 119 8.96 -6.77 -3.03
C LEU A 119 8.38 -6.96 -4.42
N ARG A 120 7.76 -8.12 -4.66
CA ARG A 120 7.11 -8.39 -5.93
C ARG A 120 5.90 -7.48 -6.13
N ALA A 121 5.15 -7.24 -5.06
CA ALA A 121 4.00 -6.35 -5.14
C ALA A 121 4.42 -4.93 -5.46
N ILE A 122 5.52 -4.47 -4.87
CA ILE A 122 6.04 -3.14 -5.14
C ILE A 122 6.45 -3.02 -6.61
N GLU A 123 7.19 -4.00 -7.13
CA GLU A 123 7.59 -3.97 -8.53
C GLU A 123 6.38 -3.94 -9.46
N THR A 124 5.39 -4.77 -9.16
CA THR A 124 4.17 -4.84 -9.96
C THR A 124 3.44 -3.50 -9.95
N ALA A 125 3.26 -2.93 -8.77
CA ALA A 125 2.54 -1.67 -8.62
C ALA A 125 3.25 -0.52 -9.33
N LEU A 126 4.57 -0.48 -9.25
CA LEU A 126 5.34 0.59 -9.89
C LEU A 126 5.31 0.51 -11.42
N ARG A 127 5.04 -0.67 -11.96
CA ARG A 127 4.85 -0.81 -13.42
C ARG A 127 3.44 -0.38 -13.84
N GLY A 128 2.59 -0.03 -12.90
CA GLY A 128 1.22 0.32 -13.20
C GLY A 128 0.26 -0.85 -13.18
N ASP A 129 0.75 -2.04 -12.85
CA ASP A 129 -0.09 -3.23 -12.77
C ASP A 129 -0.61 -3.42 -11.34
N ARG A 130 -1.63 -4.24 -11.21
CA ARG A 130 -2.26 -4.46 -9.93
C ARG A 130 -1.77 -5.76 -9.32
N PHE A 131 -1.41 -5.72 -8.03
CA PHE A 131 -1.01 -6.89 -7.28
C PHE A 131 -2.02 -7.20 -6.19
N VAL A 132 -2.47 -8.44 -6.11
CA VAL A 132 -3.33 -8.88 -5.02
C VAL A 132 -2.79 -10.22 -4.56
N SER A 133 -2.68 -10.39 -3.23
CA SER A 133 -2.23 -11.66 -2.67
C SER A 133 -3.05 -12.82 -3.23
N THR A 134 -2.40 -13.96 -3.48
CA THR A 134 -2.99 -15.06 -4.23
C THR A 134 -4.38 -15.48 -3.75
N GLY A 135 -4.55 -15.64 -2.45
CA GLY A 135 -5.85 -16.05 -1.94
C GLY A 135 -6.95 -15.03 -2.17
N LEU A 136 -6.59 -13.75 -2.07
CA LEU A 136 -7.54 -12.67 -2.30
C LEU A 136 -7.93 -12.56 -3.76
N GLU A 137 -6.96 -12.74 -4.65
CA GLU A 137 -7.23 -12.68 -6.07
C GLU A 137 -8.24 -13.74 -6.49
N ARG A 138 -8.07 -14.95 -5.96
CA ARG A 138 -9.00 -16.04 -6.24
C ARG A 138 -10.41 -15.71 -5.74
N ALA A 139 -10.52 -15.13 -4.55
CA ALA A 139 -11.80 -14.76 -3.97
C ALA A 139 -12.48 -13.68 -4.81
N ILE A 140 -11.71 -12.72 -5.32
CA ILE A 140 -12.25 -11.67 -6.17
C ILE A 140 -12.80 -12.27 -7.46
N ARG A 141 -12.06 -13.19 -8.08
CA ARG A 141 -12.49 -13.82 -9.32
C ARG A 141 -13.76 -14.64 -9.14
N SER A 142 -13.92 -15.26 -7.98
CA SER A 142 -15.10 -16.06 -7.72
C SER A 142 -16.32 -15.22 -7.33
N GLY A 143 -16.15 -13.90 -7.21
CA GLY A 143 -17.23 -13.02 -6.85
C GLY A 143 -17.43 -12.85 -5.37
N GLN A 144 -16.62 -13.49 -4.55
CA GLN A 144 -16.80 -13.44 -3.10
C GLN A 144 -16.52 -12.05 -2.54
N LEU A 145 -15.66 -11.30 -3.20
CA LEU A 145 -15.30 -9.96 -2.77
C LEU A 145 -16.01 -8.87 -3.55
N SER A 146 -16.84 -9.22 -4.51
CA SER A 146 -17.49 -8.21 -5.33
C SER A 146 -18.77 -7.68 -4.69
N GLY A 147 -19.01 -7.98 -3.59
CA GLY A 147 -20.05 -7.40 -2.87
C GLY A 147 -21.41 -7.76 -3.28
N ARG A 148 -21.61 -7.74 -3.56
CA ARG A 148 -22.43 -7.80 -3.57
C ARG A 148 -23.48 -8.00 -3.92
N PRO A 149 -23.89 -8.28 -3.92
CA PRO A 149 -24.87 -8.47 -4.54
C PRO A 149 -25.86 -7.78 -4.66
N ILE A 150 -26.06 -7.68 -4.94
CA ILE A 150 -26.68 -7.23 -5.07
C ILE A 150 -27.70 -7.37 -5.18
N LEU A 151 -28.13 -7.56 -5.09
CA LEU A 151 -28.88 -7.52 -5.38
C LEU A 151 -29.32 -7.29 -5.56
#